data_7cb7a9104c790141a39a3feecfe31bad
#
_entry.id   7cb7a9104c790141a39a3feecfe31bad
#
_cell.length_a   1.000
_cell.length_b   1.000
_cell.length_c   1.000
_cell.angle_alpha   90.00
_cell.angle_beta   90.00
_cell.angle_gamma   90.00
#
_symmetry.space_group_name_H-M   'P 1'
#
loop_
_entity.id
_entity.type
_entity.pdbx_description
1 polymer ?
#
loop_
_entity_poly.entity_id
_entity_poly.type
_entity_poly.pdbx_seq_one_letter_code
_entity_poly.pdbx_strand_id
1 'polypeptide(L)'
;MCKKCCVCLWVLALLLSCFTGKSAYAASTPIAKHIGNSNPLIDHHLGADPFALTYNGRVYIYMSSDDYEYNSDGTIKDNSFANLNKISVISSADMVNWTDHGAIPAAGANGANGGRGIAKWAGASWAPSAAVKKINGKDKFFLYFANGGGGIGVLTADSPTGPWTDPIGKPLVTPNTPGMSGVVWLFDPAVFVDDDGTGYLYAGGGVPGGSNPTQGQWANPKTARVMKLGPDMTSVAGSASTIDAPFMFEDSGMHKYNGKYYYSYCINFGGAHPADKPPGEIGYMTSSSPMDSFSYRGHFLKNPGAFFGGGGNNHHAVFNFRNEWYVVYHTQTVSSALYGAGKGYRSPHINKLVHNPDGSLQEVAANFAGVKQLSNLNPYNRVEAETFAWNGRILTEASSAPGGPVNNQHVTNIHNGDWIAVGNADFGSGGARTFKANVASALGGKIEVRLDSANGKLVGTLNVPSTGGTQSWREIETAISGTTGVHNVFFVFTGTGTGNLFNVDYWQFTQR
;
A
#
# COMPACT_ATOMS: atom_id res chain seq x y z
N MET A 1 -42.26 80.60 -12.65
CA MET A 1 -43.51 79.88 -12.49
C MET A 1 -43.74 78.92 -13.65
N CYS A 2 -44.08 77.80 -13.35
CA CYS A 2 -44.65 76.68 -14.11
C CYS A 2 -43.71 75.49 -14.29
N LYS A 3 -44.01 74.53 -13.54
CA LYS A 3 -43.45 73.15 -13.57
C LYS A 3 -43.94 72.37 -14.77
N LYS A 4 -43.06 71.66 -15.52
CA LYS A 4 -43.51 70.62 -16.43
C LYS A 4 -42.87 69.29 -16.00
N CYS A 5 -43.75 68.38 -15.63
CA CYS A 5 -43.39 66.94 -15.41
C CYS A 5 -42.99 66.30 -16.73
N CYS A 6 -41.83 65.62 -16.72
CA CYS A 6 -41.50 64.61 -17.73
C CYS A 6 -41.66 63.21 -17.15
N VAL A 7 -42.57 62.44 -17.72
CA VAL A 7 -42.78 61.01 -17.45
C VAL A 7 -41.74 60.25 -18.27
N CYS A 8 -40.80 59.56 -17.61
CA CYS A 8 -39.90 58.60 -18.28
C CYS A 8 -40.55 57.23 -18.34
N LEU A 9 -40.89 56.76 -19.56
CA LEU A 9 -41.22 55.38 -19.87
C LEU A 9 -39.92 54.54 -19.83
N TRP A 10 -39.87 53.56 -18.94
CA TRP A 10 -38.87 52.51 -18.98
C TRP A 10 -39.39 51.37 -19.87
N VAL A 11 -38.74 51.15 -21.01
CA VAL A 11 -38.91 49.97 -21.85
C VAL A 11 -37.95 48.88 -21.31
N LEU A 12 -38.54 47.85 -20.74
CA LEU A 12 -37.83 46.66 -20.26
C LEU A 12 -37.57 45.73 -21.45
N ALA A 13 -36.35 45.75 -22.00
CA ALA A 13 -35.92 44.81 -23.01
C ALA A 13 -35.49 43.52 -22.31
N LEU A 14 -36.29 42.45 -22.39
CA LEU A 14 -35.92 41.10 -22.01
C LEU A 14 -34.93 40.55 -23.05
N LEU A 15 -33.65 40.51 -22.70
CA LEU A 15 -32.64 39.74 -23.38
C LEU A 15 -32.77 38.26 -22.95
N LEU A 16 -33.43 37.41 -23.75
CA LEU A 16 -33.29 35.95 -23.66
C LEU A 16 -31.88 35.55 -24.09
N SER A 17 -30.98 35.41 -23.13
CA SER A 17 -29.71 34.72 -23.37
C SER A 17 -29.97 33.23 -23.40
N CYS A 18 -29.99 32.63 -24.58
CA CYS A 18 -29.90 31.19 -24.77
C CYS A 18 -28.53 30.75 -24.24
N PHE A 19 -28.48 30.30 -22.98
CA PHE A 19 -27.39 29.48 -22.51
C PHE A 19 -27.48 28.12 -23.19
N THR A 20 -26.77 27.94 -24.31
CA THR A 20 -26.38 26.61 -24.78
C THR A 20 -25.38 26.05 -23.78
N GLY A 21 -25.93 25.36 -22.76
CA GLY A 21 -25.10 24.56 -21.85
C GLY A 21 -24.41 23.50 -22.67
N LYS A 22 -23.16 23.75 -23.06
CA LYS A 22 -22.25 22.66 -23.38
C LYS A 22 -22.11 21.89 -22.08
N SER A 23 -22.74 20.72 -22.00
CA SER A 23 -22.37 19.69 -21.02
C SER A 23 -20.89 19.44 -21.24
N ALA A 24 -20.04 20.03 -20.40
CA ALA A 24 -18.68 19.60 -20.29
C ALA A 24 -18.78 18.15 -19.79
N TYR A 25 -18.59 17.20 -20.69
CA TYR A 25 -18.21 15.85 -20.27
C TYR A 25 -17.00 16.03 -19.37
N ALA A 26 -17.18 15.75 -18.08
CA ALA A 26 -16.05 15.67 -17.17
C ALA A 26 -15.06 14.70 -17.84
N ALA A 27 -13.85 15.17 -18.11
CA ALA A 27 -12.81 14.32 -18.62
C ALA A 27 -12.72 13.12 -17.68
N SER A 28 -12.84 11.90 -18.24
CA SER A 28 -12.78 10.68 -17.43
C SER A 28 -11.48 10.72 -16.65
N THR A 29 -11.57 10.65 -15.33
CA THR A 29 -10.38 10.54 -14.47
C THR A 29 -9.55 9.36 -14.97
N PRO A 30 -8.23 9.52 -15.21
CA PRO A 30 -7.40 8.43 -15.68
C PRO A 30 -7.47 7.22 -14.73
N ILE A 31 -7.49 6.02 -15.28
CA ILE A 31 -7.38 4.78 -14.52
C ILE A 31 -5.90 4.44 -14.42
N ALA A 32 -5.37 4.35 -13.20
CA ALA A 32 -3.96 4.08 -12.98
C ALA A 32 -3.59 2.60 -13.09
N LYS A 33 -4.55 1.70 -12.80
CA LYS A 33 -4.38 0.24 -12.91
C LYS A 33 -5.28 -0.33 -14.01
N HIS A 34 -4.69 -0.82 -15.10
CA HIS A 34 -5.43 -1.42 -16.20
C HIS A 34 -5.90 -2.85 -15.86
N ILE A 35 -7.11 -3.20 -16.31
CA ILE A 35 -7.68 -4.55 -16.17
C ILE A 35 -6.72 -5.56 -16.81
N GLY A 36 -6.48 -6.67 -16.09
CA GLY A 36 -5.55 -7.72 -16.49
C GLY A 36 -4.13 -7.55 -15.94
N ASN A 37 -3.74 -6.36 -15.48
CA ASN A 37 -2.50 -6.13 -14.76
C ASN A 37 -2.70 -6.39 -13.26
N SER A 38 -1.69 -6.97 -12.60
CA SER A 38 -1.68 -7.08 -11.13
C SER A 38 -0.92 -5.92 -10.47
N ASN A 39 -0.10 -5.18 -11.22
CA ASN A 39 0.60 -3.97 -10.78
C ASN A 39 -0.03 -2.69 -11.37
N PRO A 40 -0.05 -1.58 -10.61
CA PRO A 40 0.22 -1.50 -9.18
C PRO A 40 -0.75 -2.39 -8.37
N LEU A 41 -0.40 -2.78 -7.13
CA LEU A 41 -1.28 -3.65 -6.33
C LEU A 41 -2.64 -3.02 -6.08
N ILE A 42 -2.61 -1.72 -5.75
CA ILE A 42 -3.77 -0.84 -5.54
C ILE A 42 -3.52 0.50 -6.23
N ASP A 43 -4.58 1.25 -6.51
CA ASP A 43 -4.51 2.58 -7.12
C ASP A 43 -5.53 3.59 -6.54
N HIS A 44 -6.36 3.19 -5.57
CA HIS A 44 -7.32 4.05 -4.88
C HIS A 44 -6.69 4.83 -3.72
N HIS A 45 -5.53 4.43 -3.24
CA HIS A 45 -4.65 5.20 -2.36
C HIS A 45 -3.18 4.86 -2.63
N LEU A 46 -2.28 5.62 -2.02
CA LEU A 46 -0.84 5.46 -2.17
C LEU A 46 -0.23 4.58 -1.07
N GLY A 47 0.93 4.01 -1.35
CA GLY A 47 1.70 3.24 -0.38
C GLY A 47 3.15 3.12 -0.82
N ALA A 48 4.06 3.53 0.06
CA ALA A 48 5.49 3.58 -0.15
C ALA A 48 6.24 2.59 0.75
N ASP A 49 7.50 2.33 0.45
CA ASP A 49 8.41 1.57 1.30
C ASP A 49 7.78 0.23 1.76
N PRO A 50 7.31 -0.61 0.81
CA PRO A 50 6.48 -1.76 1.14
C PRO A 50 7.28 -2.88 1.80
N PHE A 51 6.74 -3.45 2.87
CA PHE A 51 7.24 -4.65 3.52
C PHE A 51 6.19 -5.77 3.53
N ALA A 52 6.59 -7.00 3.23
CA ALA A 52 5.69 -8.15 3.15
C ALA A 52 5.82 -9.09 4.35
N LEU A 53 4.69 -9.45 4.95
CA LEU A 53 4.56 -10.50 5.96
C LEU A 53 3.62 -11.59 5.46
N THR A 54 4.08 -12.82 5.40
CA THR A 54 3.22 -13.98 5.08
C THR A 54 2.69 -14.62 6.37
N TYR A 55 1.37 -14.78 6.44
CA TYR A 55 0.72 -15.39 7.61
C TYR A 55 -0.62 -16.02 7.23
N ASN A 56 -0.87 -17.24 7.71
CA ASN A 56 -2.13 -17.98 7.51
C ASN A 56 -2.64 -17.99 6.06
N GLY A 57 -1.75 -18.26 5.09
CA GLY A 57 -2.12 -18.36 3.67
C GLY A 57 -2.42 -17.01 2.99
N ARG A 58 -2.09 -15.90 3.63
CA ARG A 58 -2.16 -14.55 3.06
C ARG A 58 -0.82 -13.85 3.13
N VAL A 59 -0.60 -12.92 2.22
CA VAL A 59 0.48 -11.93 2.31
C VAL A 59 -0.12 -10.59 2.73
N TYR A 60 0.50 -9.94 3.70
CA TYR A 60 0.17 -8.60 4.19
C TYR A 60 1.29 -7.66 3.77
N ILE A 61 0.94 -6.55 3.14
CA ILE A 61 1.89 -5.51 2.74
C ILE A 61 1.64 -4.28 3.64
N TYR A 62 2.67 -3.91 4.39
CA TYR A 62 2.70 -2.70 5.22
C TYR A 62 3.47 -1.63 4.47
N MET A 63 2.96 -0.39 4.45
CA MET A 63 3.51 0.69 3.63
C MET A 63 3.47 2.01 4.38
N SER A 64 4.47 2.86 4.17
CA SER A 64 4.35 4.28 4.49
C SER A 64 3.16 4.86 3.71
N SER A 65 2.22 5.51 4.39
CA SER A 65 1.04 6.07 3.75
C SER A 65 1.37 7.44 3.16
N ASP A 66 1.68 7.49 1.87
CA ASP A 66 1.82 8.75 1.13
C ASP A 66 0.44 9.41 0.98
N ASP A 67 0.31 10.67 1.37
CA ASP A 67 -0.88 11.48 1.13
C ASP A 67 -0.53 12.61 0.16
N TYR A 68 -1.37 12.87 -0.85
CA TYR A 68 -1.12 13.96 -1.80
C TYR A 68 -1.15 15.33 -1.11
N GLU A 69 -0.15 16.14 -1.41
CA GLU A 69 -0.08 17.54 -0.99
C GLU A 69 -0.41 18.46 -2.18
N TYR A 70 -1.21 19.49 -1.93
CA TYR A 70 -1.68 20.40 -2.97
C TYR A 70 -1.22 21.83 -2.74
N ASN A 71 -0.98 22.54 -3.83
CA ASN A 71 -0.84 23.98 -3.85
C ASN A 71 -2.20 24.67 -3.66
N SER A 72 -2.20 25.97 -3.40
CA SER A 72 -3.43 26.75 -3.24
C SER A 72 -4.29 26.82 -4.52
N ASP A 73 -3.71 26.55 -5.68
CA ASP A 73 -4.39 26.48 -6.98
C ASP A 73 -4.93 25.07 -7.30
N GLY A 74 -4.79 24.11 -6.38
CA GLY A 74 -5.23 22.74 -6.52
C GLY A 74 -4.28 21.83 -7.30
N THR A 75 -3.13 22.32 -7.74
CA THR A 75 -2.09 21.48 -8.37
C THR A 75 -1.32 20.68 -7.32
N ILE A 76 -0.87 19.47 -7.71
CA ILE A 76 -0.11 18.60 -6.81
C ILE A 76 1.31 19.15 -6.58
N LYS A 77 1.75 19.17 -5.32
CA LYS A 77 3.13 19.48 -4.93
C LYS A 77 4.04 18.29 -5.11
N ASP A 78 5.35 18.52 -5.09
CA ASP A 78 6.31 17.44 -4.85
C ASP A 78 6.13 16.92 -3.41
N ASN A 79 6.24 15.61 -3.22
CA ASN A 79 6.09 14.98 -1.91
C ASN A 79 7.18 15.50 -0.96
N SER A 80 6.78 16.10 0.15
CA SER A 80 7.70 16.63 1.16
C SER A 80 8.16 15.55 2.16
N PHE A 81 7.50 14.37 2.16
CA PHE A 81 7.65 13.29 3.16
C PHE A 81 7.32 13.72 4.60
N ALA A 82 6.85 14.94 4.82
CA ALA A 82 6.56 15.46 6.15
C ALA A 82 5.31 14.84 6.79
N ASN A 83 4.37 14.34 5.96
CA ASN A 83 3.09 13.79 6.40
C ASN A 83 3.07 12.26 6.54
N LEU A 84 4.22 11.60 6.45
CA LEU A 84 4.34 10.15 6.63
C LEU A 84 4.24 9.77 8.10
N ASN A 85 3.02 9.69 8.62
CA ASN A 85 2.74 9.41 10.03
C ASN A 85 1.74 8.27 10.25
N LYS A 86 1.32 7.61 9.15
CA LYS A 86 0.44 6.43 9.10
C LYS A 86 1.11 5.30 8.33
N ILE A 87 0.70 4.08 8.61
CA ILE A 87 1.13 2.86 7.91
C ILE A 87 -0.11 2.21 7.30
N SER A 88 -0.22 2.21 5.96
CA SER A 88 -1.29 1.53 5.24
C SER A 88 -1.04 0.03 5.19
N VAL A 89 -2.12 -0.76 5.23
CA VAL A 89 -2.03 -2.23 5.19
C VAL A 89 -2.99 -2.77 4.17
N ILE A 90 -2.49 -3.60 3.26
CA ILE A 90 -3.30 -4.39 2.34
C ILE A 90 -2.95 -5.87 2.48
N SER A 91 -3.85 -6.78 2.12
CA SER A 91 -3.52 -8.21 2.11
C SER A 91 -4.19 -8.96 0.97
N SER A 92 -3.56 -10.07 0.55
CA SER A 92 -4.12 -10.94 -0.48
C SER A 92 -3.85 -12.41 -0.17
N ALA A 93 -4.80 -13.28 -0.51
CA ALA A 93 -4.63 -14.72 -0.51
C ALA A 93 -4.19 -15.26 -1.89
N ASP A 94 -4.30 -14.47 -2.94
CA ASP A 94 -4.11 -14.90 -4.33
C ASP A 94 -3.18 -14.00 -5.16
N MET A 95 -2.66 -12.90 -4.58
CA MET A 95 -1.72 -11.94 -5.15
C MET A 95 -2.32 -10.99 -6.22
N VAL A 96 -3.64 -11.04 -6.44
CA VAL A 96 -4.32 -10.18 -7.43
C VAL A 96 -5.49 -9.43 -6.79
N ASN A 97 -6.34 -10.12 -6.02
CA ASN A 97 -7.40 -9.50 -5.25
C ASN A 97 -6.84 -9.05 -3.89
N TRP A 98 -6.78 -7.73 -3.70
CA TRP A 98 -6.22 -7.12 -2.48
C TRP A 98 -7.31 -6.55 -1.61
N THR A 99 -7.32 -6.93 -0.34
CA THR A 99 -8.17 -6.34 0.70
C THR A 99 -7.46 -5.14 1.31
N ASP A 100 -8.10 -3.98 1.32
CA ASP A 100 -7.62 -2.80 2.03
C ASP A 100 -8.02 -2.87 3.51
N HIS A 101 -7.06 -2.70 4.41
CA HIS A 101 -7.29 -2.67 5.86
C HIS A 101 -7.16 -1.26 6.45
N GLY A 102 -7.14 -0.24 5.57
CA GLY A 102 -6.94 1.14 5.95
C GLY A 102 -5.54 1.44 6.47
N ALA A 103 -5.42 2.50 7.24
CA ALA A 103 -4.14 2.96 7.75
C ALA A 103 -4.08 2.95 9.28
N ILE A 104 -2.98 2.44 9.81
CA ILE A 104 -2.62 2.46 11.23
C ILE A 104 -2.08 3.86 11.54
N PRO A 105 -2.70 4.63 12.46
CA PRO A 105 -2.18 5.94 12.88
C PRO A 105 -0.98 5.76 13.82
N ALA A 106 0.18 5.39 13.28
CA ALA A 106 1.32 4.96 14.10
C ALA A 106 1.94 6.10 14.91
N ALA A 107 2.24 7.26 14.29
CA ALA A 107 2.86 8.40 14.96
C ALA A 107 1.81 9.34 15.58
N GLY A 108 2.08 9.88 16.79
CA GLY A 108 1.13 10.72 17.54
C GLY A 108 1.69 11.99 18.17
N ALA A 109 3.01 12.25 18.03
CA ALA A 109 3.62 13.47 18.54
C ALA A 109 3.31 14.68 17.65
N ASN A 110 3.41 15.88 18.22
CA ASN A 110 3.29 17.16 17.51
C ASN A 110 2.01 17.31 16.68
N GLY A 111 0.90 16.70 17.13
CA GLY A 111 -0.38 16.75 16.44
C GLY A 111 -0.53 15.75 15.28
N ALA A 112 0.48 14.90 15.02
CA ALA A 112 0.36 13.82 14.03
C ALA A 112 -0.91 12.99 14.26
N ASN A 113 -1.61 12.64 13.18
CA ASN A 113 -2.90 11.95 13.22
C ASN A 113 -3.97 12.62 14.13
N GLY A 114 -3.93 13.97 14.24
CA GLY A 114 -4.81 14.72 15.14
C GLY A 114 -4.58 14.39 16.63
N GLY A 115 -3.36 13.98 17.02
CA GLY A 115 -3.00 13.56 18.37
C GLY A 115 -3.51 12.16 18.75
N ARG A 116 -4.16 11.45 17.83
CA ARG A 116 -4.72 10.09 18.04
C ARG A 116 -3.74 8.96 17.74
N GLY A 117 -2.55 9.27 17.17
CA GLY A 117 -1.54 8.26 16.85
C GLY A 117 -1.13 7.40 18.06
N ILE A 118 -0.71 6.18 17.82
CA ILE A 118 -0.46 5.14 18.81
C ILE A 118 0.82 5.46 19.61
N ALA A 119 1.95 5.67 18.91
CA ALA A 119 3.22 6.04 19.50
C ALA A 119 3.26 7.56 19.77
N LYS A 120 2.90 7.97 20.97
CA LYS A 120 2.77 9.40 21.35
C LYS A 120 4.07 10.19 21.28
N TRP A 121 5.21 9.52 21.26
CA TRP A 121 6.55 10.10 21.17
C TRP A 121 7.03 10.30 19.72
N ALA A 122 6.44 9.59 18.75
CA ALA A 122 6.88 9.60 17.35
C ALA A 122 6.13 10.66 16.53
N GLY A 123 6.85 11.46 15.77
CA GLY A 123 6.29 12.44 14.83
C GLY A 123 6.09 11.89 13.41
N ALA A 124 6.79 10.80 13.09
CA ALA A 124 6.73 10.14 11.77
C ALA A 124 6.66 8.61 11.91
N SER A 125 6.22 7.93 10.85
CA SER A 125 6.24 6.47 10.75
C SER A 125 6.61 6.07 9.31
N TRP A 126 7.92 6.08 9.04
CA TRP A 126 8.49 5.76 7.74
C TRP A 126 8.86 4.28 7.65
N ALA A 127 8.86 3.75 6.43
CA ALA A 127 9.41 2.46 6.04
C ALA A 127 9.12 1.35 7.08
N PRO A 128 7.89 0.86 7.14
CA PRO A 128 7.52 -0.18 8.11
C PRO A 128 8.15 -1.52 7.79
N SER A 129 8.40 -2.34 8.83
CA SER A 129 8.64 -3.77 8.68
C SER A 129 7.89 -4.56 9.73
N ALA A 130 7.44 -5.77 9.41
CA ALA A 130 6.57 -6.54 10.27
C ALA A 130 7.05 -7.98 10.47
N ALA A 131 6.85 -8.51 11.67
CA ALA A 131 7.14 -9.90 11.99
C ALA A 131 6.02 -10.51 12.81
N VAL A 132 5.92 -11.84 12.76
CA VAL A 132 5.12 -12.64 13.69
C VAL A 132 6.05 -13.59 14.45
N LYS A 133 5.83 -13.71 15.74
CA LYS A 133 6.56 -14.66 16.60
C LYS A 133 5.65 -15.20 17.68
N LYS A 134 5.82 -16.46 18.04
CA LYS A 134 5.12 -17.03 19.19
C LYS A 134 5.71 -16.51 20.51
N ILE A 135 4.89 -15.82 21.28
CA ILE A 135 5.20 -15.37 22.63
C ILE A 135 4.24 -16.10 23.58
N ASN A 136 4.79 -16.88 24.50
CA ASN A 136 3.99 -17.71 25.42
C ASN A 136 2.97 -18.60 24.70
N GLY A 137 3.37 -19.20 23.57
CA GLY A 137 2.55 -20.12 22.78
C GLY A 137 1.50 -19.45 21.86
N LYS A 138 1.34 -18.13 21.90
CA LYS A 138 0.42 -17.36 21.05
C LYS A 138 1.19 -16.56 20.00
N ASP A 139 0.61 -16.44 18.81
CA ASP A 139 1.17 -15.58 17.77
C ASP A 139 1.04 -14.12 18.21
N LYS A 140 2.14 -13.38 18.15
CA LYS A 140 2.23 -11.94 18.43
C LYS A 140 2.84 -11.26 17.23
N PHE A 141 2.23 -10.15 16.82
CA PHE A 141 2.68 -9.35 15.68
C PHE A 141 3.45 -8.14 16.17
N PHE A 142 4.51 -7.82 15.43
CA PHE A 142 5.41 -6.70 15.71
C PHE A 142 5.52 -5.86 14.46
N LEU A 143 5.32 -4.55 14.58
CA LEU A 143 5.42 -3.59 13.48
C LEU A 143 6.46 -2.53 13.86
N TYR A 144 7.59 -2.59 13.19
CA TYR A 144 8.69 -1.62 13.35
C TYR A 144 8.52 -0.50 12.33
N PHE A 145 8.91 0.71 12.72
CA PHE A 145 8.86 1.88 11.85
C PHE A 145 9.94 2.88 12.23
N ALA A 146 10.37 3.69 11.27
CA ALA A 146 11.32 4.75 11.53
C ALA A 146 10.59 6.06 11.93
N ASN A 147 11.01 6.69 13.01
CA ASN A 147 10.59 8.05 13.36
C ASN A 147 11.45 9.06 12.59
N GLY A 148 11.21 9.20 11.29
CA GLY A 148 12.12 9.89 10.39
C GLY A 148 13.52 9.23 10.41
N GLY A 149 14.57 10.05 10.37
CA GLY A 149 15.96 9.56 10.47
C GLY A 149 16.51 9.43 11.89
N GLY A 150 15.67 9.55 12.93
CA GLY A 150 16.11 9.75 14.32
C GLY A 150 15.95 8.55 15.25
N GLY A 151 15.34 7.44 14.82
CA GLY A 151 15.13 6.27 15.67
C GLY A 151 14.08 5.31 15.15
N ILE A 152 14.04 4.11 15.73
CA ILE A 152 13.12 3.05 15.35
C ILE A 152 12.13 2.79 16.48
N GLY A 153 10.84 2.74 16.14
CA GLY A 153 9.76 2.34 17.04
C GLY A 153 9.30 0.92 16.80
N VAL A 154 8.51 0.37 17.74
CA VAL A 154 7.84 -0.91 17.60
C VAL A 154 6.42 -0.82 18.16
N LEU A 155 5.44 -1.30 17.41
CA LEU A 155 4.08 -1.55 17.86
C LEU A 155 3.83 -3.06 17.94
N THR A 156 2.86 -3.47 18.77
CA THR A 156 2.47 -4.88 18.90
C THR A 156 0.97 -5.07 18.75
N ALA A 157 0.58 -6.25 18.25
CA ALA A 157 -0.82 -6.65 18.12
C ALA A 157 -0.98 -8.17 18.24
N ASP A 158 -2.22 -8.63 18.35
CA ASP A 158 -2.58 -10.06 18.34
C ASP A 158 -3.11 -10.53 16.97
N SER A 159 -3.17 -9.61 16.01
CA SER A 159 -3.51 -9.91 14.62
C SER A 159 -2.67 -9.04 13.66
N PRO A 160 -2.48 -9.45 12.40
CA PRO A 160 -1.67 -8.71 11.44
C PRO A 160 -2.25 -7.33 11.09
N THR A 161 -3.52 -7.09 11.33
CA THR A 161 -4.19 -5.82 11.10
C THR A 161 -4.46 -5.02 12.37
N GLY A 162 -4.04 -5.51 13.54
CA GLY A 162 -4.22 -4.86 14.84
C GLY A 162 -5.39 -5.43 15.67
N PRO A 163 -5.91 -4.71 16.66
CA PRO A 163 -5.51 -3.36 17.07
C PRO A 163 -4.06 -3.30 17.59
N TRP A 164 -3.36 -2.25 17.19
CA TRP A 164 -1.95 -2.05 17.54
C TRP A 164 -1.81 -1.23 18.82
N THR A 165 -0.76 -1.52 19.59
CA THR A 165 -0.40 -0.81 20.82
C THR A 165 1.10 -0.49 20.83
N ASP A 166 1.49 0.59 21.50
CA ASP A 166 2.90 0.90 21.79
C ASP A 166 3.31 0.24 23.12
N PRO A 167 4.11 -0.84 23.08
CA PRO A 167 4.41 -1.62 24.28
C PRO A 167 5.45 -0.94 25.20
N ILE A 168 6.24 0.01 24.68
CA ILE A 168 7.38 0.57 25.42
C ILE A 168 7.29 2.09 25.63
N GLY A 169 6.41 2.80 24.91
CA GLY A 169 6.17 4.24 25.07
C GLY A 169 7.35 5.14 24.69
N LYS A 170 8.33 4.63 23.95
CA LYS A 170 9.57 5.31 23.55
C LYS A 170 10.21 4.62 22.34
N PRO A 171 11.24 5.22 21.69
CA PRO A 171 11.98 4.51 20.65
C PRO A 171 12.62 3.22 21.19
N LEU A 172 12.56 2.16 20.38
CA LEU A 172 13.29 0.90 20.63
C LEU A 172 14.77 1.07 20.38
N VAL A 173 15.14 1.75 19.28
CA VAL A 173 16.52 2.05 18.87
C VAL A 173 16.69 3.54 18.72
N THR A 174 17.76 4.08 19.28
CA THR A 174 18.16 5.49 19.20
C THR A 174 19.62 5.61 18.76
N PRO A 175 20.12 6.79 18.39
CA PRO A 175 21.53 7.01 18.11
C PRO A 175 22.46 6.64 19.31
N ASN A 176 21.92 6.62 20.53
CA ASN A 176 22.65 6.24 21.75
C ASN A 176 22.59 4.74 22.06
N THR A 177 21.86 3.93 21.27
CA THR A 177 21.90 2.48 21.41
C THR A 177 23.30 1.96 21.13
N PRO A 178 23.86 1.03 21.95
CA PRO A 178 25.20 0.50 21.76
C PRO A 178 25.45 -0.01 20.33
N GLY A 179 26.54 0.43 19.70
CA GLY A 179 26.90 0.06 18.32
C GLY A 179 26.29 0.95 17.23
N MET A 180 25.44 1.95 17.56
CA MET A 180 24.81 2.83 16.57
C MET A 180 25.69 4.03 16.16
N SER A 181 26.84 4.24 16.76
CA SER A 181 27.76 5.32 16.40
C SER A 181 28.10 5.32 14.90
N GLY A 182 28.08 6.49 14.26
CA GLY A 182 28.41 6.67 12.84
C GLY A 182 27.26 6.43 11.86
N VAL A 183 26.07 6.03 12.33
CA VAL A 183 24.87 5.98 11.50
C VAL A 183 24.40 7.40 11.21
N VAL A 184 24.24 7.76 9.93
CA VAL A 184 23.79 9.12 9.52
C VAL A 184 22.28 9.26 9.63
N TRP A 185 21.55 8.25 9.10
CA TRP A 185 20.10 8.16 9.19
C TRP A 185 19.72 6.85 9.87
N LEU A 186 19.11 6.94 11.04
CA LEU A 186 18.60 5.77 11.76
C LEU A 186 17.16 5.51 11.34
N PHE A 187 17.00 4.83 10.21
CA PHE A 187 15.73 4.60 9.53
C PHE A 187 15.69 3.22 8.85
N ASP A 188 14.62 2.94 8.10
CA ASP A 188 14.40 1.79 7.24
C ASP A 188 14.68 0.45 7.95
N PRO A 189 13.91 0.14 9.01
CA PRO A 189 14.08 -1.12 9.71
C PRO A 189 13.63 -2.30 8.84
N ALA A 190 14.41 -3.39 8.84
CA ALA A 190 13.99 -4.70 8.37
C ALA A 190 14.08 -5.70 9.51
N VAL A 191 12.96 -6.23 9.93
CA VAL A 191 12.92 -7.29 10.95
C VAL A 191 12.97 -8.65 10.28
N PHE A 192 13.75 -9.54 10.87
CA PHE A 192 13.86 -10.93 10.46
C PHE A 192 13.80 -11.85 11.69
N VAL A 193 12.97 -12.89 11.63
CA VAL A 193 12.90 -13.95 12.64
C VAL A 193 13.46 -15.21 12.02
N ASP A 194 14.56 -15.71 12.58
CA ASP A 194 15.25 -16.89 12.08
C ASP A 194 14.50 -18.19 12.48
N ASP A 195 14.91 -19.32 11.92
CA ASP A 195 14.30 -20.65 12.13
C ASP A 195 14.34 -21.08 13.61
N ASP A 196 15.31 -20.62 14.39
CA ASP A 196 15.42 -20.86 15.83
C ASP A 196 14.55 -19.92 16.69
N GLY A 197 13.82 -19.01 16.04
CA GLY A 197 12.98 -18.00 16.70
C GLY A 197 13.73 -16.77 17.19
N THR A 198 15.03 -16.64 16.89
CA THR A 198 15.79 -15.42 17.20
C THR A 198 15.36 -14.29 16.27
N GLY A 199 15.03 -13.12 16.85
CA GLY A 199 14.74 -11.90 16.11
C GLY A 199 15.98 -11.07 15.84
N TYR A 200 16.08 -10.54 14.64
CA TYR A 200 17.12 -9.59 14.21
C TYR A 200 16.47 -8.34 13.62
N LEU A 201 17.09 -7.19 13.85
CA LEU A 201 16.66 -5.93 13.27
C LEU A 201 17.83 -5.31 12.51
N TYR A 202 17.64 -5.06 11.23
CA TYR A 202 18.55 -4.35 10.35
C TYR A 202 18.03 -2.92 10.19
N ALA A 203 18.91 -1.93 10.23
CA ALA A 203 18.50 -0.53 10.09
C ALA A 203 19.70 0.37 9.81
N GLY A 204 19.43 1.60 9.47
CA GLY A 204 20.45 2.64 9.29
C GLY A 204 20.79 2.85 7.83
N GLY A 205 21.46 3.96 7.57
CA GLY A 205 21.85 4.39 6.24
C GLY A 205 22.37 5.81 6.20
N GLY A 206 22.29 6.41 5.02
CA GLY A 206 22.88 7.70 4.71
C GLY A 206 24.38 7.61 4.45
N VAL A 207 24.93 8.70 3.92
CA VAL A 207 26.37 8.81 3.61
C VAL A 207 27.00 9.86 4.51
N PRO A 208 28.09 9.53 5.22
CA PRO A 208 28.82 10.51 6.04
C PRO A 208 29.40 11.63 5.19
N GLY A 209 29.69 12.79 5.82
CA GLY A 209 30.31 13.93 5.14
C GLY A 209 29.33 15.09 4.82
N GLY A 210 28.06 14.98 5.24
CA GLY A 210 27.06 16.04 5.08
C GLY A 210 26.78 16.36 3.61
N SER A 211 26.90 17.63 3.22
CA SER A 211 26.64 18.06 1.83
C SER A 211 27.76 17.75 0.83
N ASN A 212 28.95 17.35 1.31
CA ASN A 212 30.12 17.11 0.46
C ASN A 212 30.87 15.84 0.84
N PRO A 213 30.27 14.65 0.70
CA PRO A 213 30.98 13.40 0.98
C PRO A 213 32.14 13.18 0.02
N THR A 214 33.26 12.64 0.53
CA THR A 214 34.35 12.18 -0.30
C THR A 214 33.98 10.89 -1.06
N GLN A 215 34.71 10.56 -2.13
CA GLN A 215 34.50 9.30 -2.86
C GLN A 215 34.61 8.08 -1.96
N GLY A 216 35.50 8.10 -0.98
CA GLY A 216 35.64 7.02 0.01
C GLY A 216 34.40 6.87 0.92
N GLN A 217 33.75 7.97 1.29
CA GLN A 217 32.50 7.97 2.06
C GLN A 217 31.29 7.49 1.21
N TRP A 218 31.24 7.89 -0.07
CA TRP A 218 30.25 7.31 -1.00
C TRP A 218 30.44 5.80 -1.15
N ALA A 219 31.67 5.34 -1.38
CA ALA A 219 31.97 3.92 -1.63
C ALA A 219 31.79 3.03 -0.39
N ASN A 220 32.11 3.54 0.80
CA ASN A 220 32.11 2.78 2.05
C ASN A 220 31.47 3.60 3.20
N PRO A 221 30.16 3.80 3.19
CA PRO A 221 29.49 4.63 4.18
C PRO A 221 29.55 4.06 5.59
N LYS A 222 29.52 2.72 5.74
CA LYS A 222 29.53 1.98 7.03
C LYS A 222 28.41 2.39 7.97
N THR A 223 27.23 2.68 7.40
CA THR A 223 26.06 3.18 8.14
C THR A 223 24.99 2.13 8.38
N ALA A 224 25.03 0.98 7.70
CA ALA A 224 24.14 -0.15 7.95
C ALA A 224 24.49 -0.87 9.26
N ARG A 225 23.45 -1.27 10.00
CA ARG A 225 23.58 -1.99 11.28
C ARG A 225 22.67 -3.20 11.31
N VAL A 226 23.11 -4.22 12.06
CA VAL A 226 22.26 -5.33 12.51
C VAL A 226 22.37 -5.47 14.01
N MET A 227 21.25 -5.79 14.65
CA MET A 227 21.19 -6.05 16.08
C MET A 227 20.28 -7.24 16.37
N LYS A 228 20.63 -8.00 17.40
CA LYS A 228 19.76 -9.04 17.93
C LYS A 228 18.67 -8.41 18.79
N LEU A 229 17.44 -8.83 18.60
CA LEU A 229 16.32 -8.45 19.46
C LEU A 229 16.26 -9.38 20.68
N GLY A 230 15.71 -8.85 21.76
CA GLY A 230 15.35 -9.66 22.92
C GLY A 230 14.27 -10.68 22.58
N PRO A 231 14.05 -11.71 23.44
CA PRO A 231 13.03 -12.72 23.19
C PRO A 231 11.61 -12.16 23.03
N ASP A 232 11.36 -11.01 23.63
CA ASP A 232 10.11 -10.24 23.59
C ASP A 232 9.91 -9.43 22.30
N MET A 233 10.96 -9.34 21.46
CA MET A 233 10.97 -8.53 20.22
C MET A 233 10.80 -7.01 20.44
N THR A 234 10.75 -6.55 21.69
CA THR A 234 10.55 -5.15 22.09
C THR A 234 11.73 -4.55 22.86
N SER A 235 12.84 -5.27 22.86
CA SER A 235 14.14 -4.86 23.43
C SER A 235 15.27 -5.24 22.50
N VAL A 236 16.43 -4.58 22.64
CA VAL A 236 17.67 -4.89 21.93
C VAL A 236 18.59 -5.70 22.85
N ALA A 237 19.14 -6.81 22.37
CA ALA A 237 20.05 -7.66 23.11
C ALA A 237 21.50 -7.40 22.66
N GLY A 238 22.30 -6.81 23.55
CA GLY A 238 23.71 -6.52 23.28
C GLY A 238 23.93 -5.24 22.47
N SER A 239 24.95 -5.25 21.62
CA SER A 239 25.38 -4.12 20.79
C SER A 239 25.10 -4.39 19.32
N ALA A 240 24.72 -3.38 18.57
CA ALA A 240 24.60 -3.46 17.13
C ALA A 240 25.96 -3.68 16.47
N SER A 241 25.99 -4.46 15.39
CA SER A 241 27.17 -4.71 14.52
C SER A 241 27.03 -3.92 13.23
N THR A 242 28.17 -3.45 12.69
CA THR A 242 28.20 -2.81 11.37
C THR A 242 28.16 -3.86 10.28
N ILE A 243 27.28 -3.65 9.27
CA ILE A 243 27.36 -4.35 7.98
C ILE A 243 28.14 -3.43 7.03
N ASP A 244 29.27 -3.92 6.52
CA ASP A 244 30.12 -3.17 5.59
C ASP A 244 29.55 -3.26 4.16
N ALA A 245 28.38 -2.67 3.96
CA ALA A 245 27.67 -2.66 2.70
C ALA A 245 28.20 -1.54 1.79
N PRO A 246 28.81 -1.88 0.64
CA PRO A 246 29.40 -0.88 -0.25
C PRO A 246 28.31 -0.02 -0.90
N PHE A 247 28.55 1.29 -0.99
CA PHE A 247 27.62 2.28 -1.56
C PHE A 247 26.21 2.29 -0.91
N MET A 248 26.08 1.81 0.32
CA MET A 248 24.80 1.78 1.05
C MET A 248 24.20 3.18 1.20
N PHE A 249 22.89 3.31 1.00
CA PHE A 249 22.14 4.53 1.30
C PHE A 249 20.95 4.27 2.22
N GLU A 250 20.01 3.40 1.84
CA GLU A 250 18.71 3.20 2.51
C GLU A 250 18.20 1.77 2.30
N ASP A 251 16.99 1.46 2.81
CA ASP A 251 16.23 0.27 2.44
C ASP A 251 16.89 -1.04 2.87
N SER A 252 17.08 -1.25 4.17
CA SER A 252 17.53 -2.54 4.66
C SER A 252 16.50 -3.65 4.39
N GLY A 253 16.94 -4.75 3.77
CA GLY A 253 16.14 -5.96 3.55
C GLY A 253 16.89 -7.21 4.02
N MET A 254 16.15 -8.24 4.48
CA MET A 254 16.74 -9.53 4.88
C MET A 254 15.82 -10.68 4.54
N HIS A 255 16.37 -11.71 3.88
CA HIS A 255 15.71 -13.01 3.75
C HIS A 255 16.71 -14.16 3.85
N LYS A 256 16.19 -15.36 4.08
CA LYS A 256 17.00 -16.60 4.14
C LYS A 256 16.57 -17.55 3.04
N TYR A 257 17.55 -18.06 2.29
CA TYR A 257 17.31 -19.06 1.26
C TYR A 257 18.41 -20.13 1.28
N ASN A 258 18.03 -21.42 1.33
CA ASN A 258 18.95 -22.56 1.37
C ASN A 258 20.07 -22.41 2.41
N GLY A 259 19.72 -21.97 3.63
CA GLY A 259 20.65 -21.80 4.74
C GLY A 259 21.60 -20.60 4.63
N LYS A 260 21.47 -19.76 3.60
CA LYS A 260 22.21 -18.50 3.45
C LYS A 260 21.31 -17.31 3.76
N TYR A 261 21.89 -16.26 4.34
CA TYR A 261 21.26 -14.98 4.63
C TYR A 261 21.59 -14.00 3.52
N TYR A 262 20.59 -13.30 3.04
CA TYR A 262 20.67 -12.29 1.98
C TYR A 262 20.29 -10.95 2.57
N TYR A 263 21.27 -10.10 2.80
CA TYR A 263 21.08 -8.70 3.15
C TYR A 263 21.02 -7.87 1.87
N SER A 264 19.97 -7.10 1.67
CA SER A 264 19.77 -6.24 0.51
C SER A 264 19.52 -4.80 0.92
N TYR A 265 19.83 -3.85 0.02
CA TYR A 265 19.77 -2.42 0.33
C TYR A 265 19.78 -1.58 -0.95
N CYS A 266 19.31 -0.34 -0.88
CA CYS A 266 19.43 0.63 -1.96
C CYS A 266 20.84 1.22 -2.00
N ILE A 267 21.48 1.11 -3.16
CA ILE A 267 22.77 1.72 -3.50
C ILE A 267 22.58 3.24 -3.59
N ASN A 268 23.50 4.03 -3.02
CA ASN A 268 23.39 5.49 -3.00
C ASN A 268 23.50 6.11 -4.40
N PHE A 269 23.15 7.39 -4.50
CA PHE A 269 22.98 8.11 -5.77
C PHE A 269 24.18 9.00 -6.11
N GLY A 270 25.16 9.15 -5.22
CA GLY A 270 26.25 10.11 -5.37
C GLY A 270 27.63 9.49 -5.51
N GLY A 271 28.57 10.28 -6.01
CA GLY A 271 29.94 9.84 -6.27
C GLY A 271 30.08 9.06 -7.58
N ALA A 272 31.26 8.49 -7.81
CA ALA A 272 31.53 7.63 -8.96
C ALA A 272 31.23 6.17 -8.60
N HIS A 273 30.36 5.54 -9.37
CA HIS A 273 29.92 4.16 -9.19
C HIS A 273 30.62 3.21 -10.15
N PRO A 274 31.10 2.04 -9.71
CA PRO A 274 31.52 0.98 -10.62
C PRO A 274 30.28 0.31 -11.24
N ALA A 275 30.46 -0.35 -12.39
CA ALA A 275 29.36 -0.92 -13.17
C ALA A 275 28.54 -1.99 -12.43
N ASP A 276 29.12 -2.68 -11.45
CA ASP A 276 28.45 -3.69 -10.64
C ASP A 276 27.70 -3.12 -9.43
N LYS A 277 27.72 -1.79 -9.23
CA LYS A 277 27.03 -1.07 -8.15
C LYS A 277 26.40 0.21 -8.69
N PRO A 278 25.43 0.10 -9.62
CA PRO A 278 24.79 1.26 -10.25
C PRO A 278 23.95 2.05 -9.22
N PRO A 279 23.87 3.38 -9.34
CA PRO A 279 23.19 4.22 -8.38
C PRO A 279 21.69 3.95 -8.33
N GLY A 280 21.11 3.96 -7.11
CA GLY A 280 19.68 3.82 -6.88
C GLY A 280 19.10 2.43 -7.16
N GLU A 281 19.91 1.42 -7.45
CA GLU A 281 19.49 0.03 -7.61
C GLU A 281 19.59 -0.76 -6.30
N ILE A 282 18.88 -1.88 -6.19
CA ILE A 282 18.94 -2.74 -5.00
C ILE A 282 20.09 -3.71 -5.16
N GLY A 283 21.15 -3.47 -4.36
CA GLY A 283 22.29 -4.36 -4.19
C GLY A 283 22.02 -5.43 -3.13
N TYR A 284 22.77 -6.54 -3.18
CA TYR A 284 22.65 -7.56 -2.15
C TYR A 284 24.00 -8.19 -1.78
N MET A 285 24.04 -8.69 -0.56
CA MET A 285 25.16 -9.39 0.04
C MET A 285 24.67 -10.73 0.58
N THR A 286 25.57 -11.72 0.69
CA THR A 286 25.25 -13.01 1.29
C THR A 286 26.20 -13.37 2.42
N SER A 287 25.69 -14.11 3.41
CA SER A 287 26.45 -14.63 4.53
C SER A 287 25.93 -16.00 4.99
N SER A 288 26.73 -16.73 5.76
CA SER A 288 26.26 -17.88 6.55
C SER A 288 25.79 -17.50 7.95
N SER A 289 25.91 -16.22 8.32
CA SER A 289 25.49 -15.65 9.61
C SER A 289 24.50 -14.50 9.38
N PRO A 290 23.47 -14.32 10.22
CA PRO A 290 22.57 -13.19 10.11
C PRO A 290 23.18 -11.86 10.57
N MET A 291 24.36 -11.87 11.20
CA MET A 291 24.93 -10.69 11.86
C MET A 291 26.25 -10.19 11.27
N ASP A 292 26.97 -11.01 10.54
CA ASP A 292 28.34 -10.69 10.11
C ASP A 292 28.77 -11.41 8.82
N SER A 293 29.99 -11.15 8.39
CA SER A 293 30.63 -11.84 7.26
C SER A 293 29.88 -11.75 5.93
N PHE A 294 29.14 -10.66 5.71
CA PHE A 294 28.45 -10.43 4.48
C PHE A 294 29.41 -10.09 3.32
N SER A 295 29.21 -10.75 2.18
CA SER A 295 29.99 -10.52 0.95
C SER A 295 29.05 -10.01 -0.15
N TYR A 296 29.41 -8.89 -0.80
CA TYR A 296 28.64 -8.32 -1.91
C TYR A 296 28.59 -9.29 -3.09
N ARG A 297 27.40 -9.40 -3.72
CA ARG A 297 27.13 -10.36 -4.81
C ARG A 297 26.67 -9.71 -6.10
N GLY A 298 26.18 -8.50 -6.04
CA GLY A 298 25.62 -7.79 -7.19
C GLY A 298 24.36 -7.01 -6.83
N HIS A 299 23.61 -6.64 -7.83
CA HIS A 299 22.30 -6.01 -7.72
C HIS A 299 21.25 -6.88 -8.42
N PHE A 300 19.95 -6.73 -8.08
CA PHE A 300 18.91 -7.58 -8.64
C PHE A 300 17.62 -6.84 -9.00
N LEU A 301 17.43 -5.60 -8.53
CA LEU A 301 16.29 -4.76 -8.88
C LEU A 301 16.80 -3.38 -9.29
N LYS A 302 16.56 -3.02 -10.54
CA LYS A 302 16.85 -1.68 -11.04
C LYS A 302 15.96 -0.63 -10.39
N ASN A 303 16.41 0.63 -10.42
CA ASN A 303 15.54 1.74 -10.04
C ASN A 303 14.26 1.72 -10.90
N PRO A 304 13.06 1.95 -10.29
CA PRO A 304 11.78 1.94 -11.02
C PRO A 304 11.76 2.81 -12.28
N GLY A 305 12.56 3.88 -12.32
CA GLY A 305 12.73 4.72 -13.50
C GLY A 305 13.17 3.98 -14.76
N ALA A 306 13.91 2.88 -14.61
CA ALA A 306 14.36 2.06 -15.74
C ALA A 306 13.21 1.30 -16.43
N PHE A 307 12.11 1.05 -15.73
CA PHE A 307 10.97 0.28 -16.22
C PHE A 307 9.73 1.11 -16.50
N PHE A 308 9.51 2.18 -15.72
CA PHE A 308 8.25 2.92 -15.68
C PHE A 308 8.38 4.41 -16.00
N GLY A 309 9.60 4.87 -16.34
CA GLY A 309 9.86 6.25 -16.74
C GLY A 309 9.95 7.28 -15.61
N GLY A 310 9.59 6.89 -14.40
CA GLY A 310 9.70 7.71 -13.19
C GLY A 310 10.47 6.99 -12.10
N GLY A 311 11.57 7.57 -11.65
CA GLY A 311 12.42 7.04 -10.58
C GLY A 311 12.45 7.95 -9.36
N GLY A 312 13.30 7.63 -8.41
CA GLY A 312 13.49 8.35 -7.15
C GLY A 312 14.21 7.44 -6.16
N ASN A 313 13.90 7.56 -4.87
CA ASN A 313 14.31 6.56 -3.90
C ASN A 313 13.76 5.19 -4.31
N ASN A 314 14.45 4.13 -3.88
CA ASN A 314 14.08 2.75 -4.21
C ASN A 314 13.98 1.97 -2.91
N HIS A 315 12.88 1.24 -2.75
CA HIS A 315 12.61 0.48 -1.53
C HIS A 315 11.90 -0.83 -1.86
N HIS A 316 12.30 -1.91 -1.17
CA HIS A 316 11.85 -3.25 -1.48
C HIS A 316 11.72 -4.13 -0.23
N ALA A 317 11.05 -5.28 -0.39
CA ALA A 317 11.18 -6.43 0.51
C ALA A 317 11.07 -7.74 -0.28
N VAL A 318 11.93 -8.70 0.06
CA VAL A 318 11.88 -10.06 -0.52
C VAL A 318 11.09 -10.97 0.41
N PHE A 319 10.17 -11.76 -0.15
CA PHE A 319 9.36 -12.69 0.64
C PHE A 319 9.04 -13.97 -0.12
N ASN A 320 8.75 -15.03 0.64
CA ASN A 320 8.25 -16.30 0.12
C ASN A 320 6.75 -16.40 0.35
N PHE A 321 6.02 -16.80 -0.69
CA PHE A 321 4.60 -17.11 -0.58
C PHE A 321 4.26 -18.32 -1.46
N ARG A 322 3.65 -19.35 -0.87
CA ARG A 322 3.31 -20.60 -1.55
C ARG A 322 4.50 -21.25 -2.28
N ASN A 323 5.67 -21.27 -1.62
CA ASN A 323 6.94 -21.83 -2.11
C ASN A 323 7.55 -21.10 -3.34
N GLU A 324 7.06 -19.93 -3.66
CA GLU A 324 7.63 -19.05 -4.69
C GLU A 324 8.16 -17.77 -4.05
N TRP A 325 9.21 -17.20 -4.66
CA TRP A 325 9.82 -15.98 -4.17
C TRP A 325 9.38 -14.77 -4.97
N TYR A 326 9.17 -13.68 -4.28
CA TYR A 326 8.71 -12.41 -4.81
C TYR A 326 9.50 -11.25 -4.22
N VAL A 327 9.52 -10.15 -4.94
CA VAL A 327 9.93 -8.85 -4.43
C VAL A 327 8.77 -7.89 -4.53
N VAL A 328 8.42 -7.25 -3.42
CA VAL A 328 7.56 -6.08 -3.38
C VAL A 328 8.44 -4.84 -3.37
N TYR A 329 8.07 -3.80 -4.11
CA TYR A 329 8.81 -2.55 -4.25
C TYR A 329 7.84 -1.42 -4.57
N HIS A 330 8.28 -0.16 -4.45
CA HIS A 330 7.42 0.94 -4.83
C HIS A 330 7.82 1.58 -6.16
N THR A 331 6.85 2.26 -6.78
CA THR A 331 7.00 3.04 -8.02
C THR A 331 6.21 4.34 -7.89
N GLN A 332 6.33 5.25 -8.86
CA GLN A 332 5.50 6.45 -8.95
C GLN A 332 4.41 6.35 -10.03
N THR A 333 4.02 5.14 -10.42
CA THR A 333 3.15 4.91 -11.59
C THR A 333 1.73 5.43 -11.40
N VAL A 334 1.14 5.30 -10.20
CA VAL A 334 -0.22 5.81 -9.93
C VAL A 334 -0.26 7.34 -10.04
N SER A 335 0.65 8.03 -9.37
CA SER A 335 0.73 9.50 -9.44
C SER A 335 1.03 9.98 -10.87
N SER A 336 1.93 9.30 -11.58
CA SER A 336 2.23 9.61 -12.98
C SER A 336 1.01 9.44 -13.90
N ALA A 337 0.22 8.40 -13.70
CA ALA A 337 -1.00 8.16 -14.48
C ALA A 337 -2.09 9.21 -14.19
N LEU A 338 -2.27 9.60 -12.92
CA LEU A 338 -3.32 10.53 -12.50
C LEU A 338 -2.99 12.00 -12.77
N TYR A 339 -1.73 12.38 -12.64
CA TYR A 339 -1.28 13.79 -12.66
C TYR A 339 -0.23 14.09 -13.75
N GLY A 340 0.16 13.11 -14.55
CA GLY A 340 1.19 13.28 -15.58
C GLY A 340 2.63 13.35 -15.04
N ALA A 341 2.83 13.24 -13.73
CA ALA A 341 4.14 13.25 -13.07
C ALA A 341 4.10 12.50 -11.75
N GLY A 342 5.17 11.78 -11.42
CA GLY A 342 5.26 10.99 -10.19
C GLY A 342 5.39 11.82 -8.92
N LYS A 343 6.18 12.89 -8.97
CA LYS A 343 6.37 13.89 -7.88
C LYS A 343 6.71 13.29 -6.51
N GLY A 344 7.33 12.11 -6.49
CA GLY A 344 7.71 11.43 -5.26
C GLY A 344 6.58 10.66 -4.55
N TYR A 345 5.37 10.59 -5.11
CA TYR A 345 4.27 9.81 -4.56
C TYR A 345 4.30 8.38 -5.08
N ARG A 346 4.23 7.42 -4.16
CA ARG A 346 4.63 6.04 -4.42
C ARG A 346 3.47 5.06 -4.31
N SER A 347 3.54 3.97 -5.08
CA SER A 347 2.55 2.90 -5.14
C SER A 347 3.23 1.53 -5.20
N PRO A 348 2.68 0.49 -4.54
CA PRO A 348 3.31 -0.81 -4.42
C PRO A 348 3.18 -1.65 -5.69
N HIS A 349 4.24 -2.35 -6.05
CA HIS A 349 4.33 -3.34 -7.13
C HIS A 349 4.92 -4.64 -6.61
N ILE A 350 4.58 -5.78 -7.23
CA ILE A 350 5.19 -7.10 -6.97
C ILE A 350 5.60 -7.75 -8.29
N ASN A 351 6.80 -8.31 -8.31
CA ASN A 351 7.23 -9.20 -9.38
C ASN A 351 7.91 -10.45 -8.79
N LYS A 352 8.05 -11.50 -9.59
CA LYS A 352 8.71 -12.73 -9.21
C LYS A 352 10.21 -12.49 -9.03
N LEU A 353 10.79 -13.09 -7.99
CA LEU A 353 12.23 -13.17 -7.76
C LEU A 353 12.70 -14.60 -7.99
N VAL A 354 13.84 -14.77 -8.62
CA VAL A 354 14.42 -16.10 -8.90
C VAL A 354 15.80 -16.18 -8.29
N HIS A 355 16.01 -17.23 -7.49
CA HIS A 355 17.33 -17.64 -7.02
C HIS A 355 17.91 -18.64 -8.02
N ASN A 356 19.12 -18.39 -8.52
CA ASN A 356 19.86 -19.33 -9.35
C ASN A 356 20.38 -20.53 -8.52
N PRO A 357 20.73 -21.64 -9.16
CA PRO A 357 21.28 -22.81 -8.45
C PRO A 357 22.55 -22.51 -7.63
N ASP A 358 23.36 -21.53 -8.01
CA ASP A 358 24.54 -21.07 -7.28
C ASP A 358 24.21 -20.13 -6.10
N GLY A 359 22.94 -19.77 -5.94
CA GLY A 359 22.44 -18.85 -4.93
C GLY A 359 22.54 -17.37 -5.32
N SER A 360 22.93 -17.04 -6.54
CA SER A 360 22.79 -15.67 -7.03
C SER A 360 21.34 -15.32 -7.34
N LEU A 361 20.99 -14.03 -7.28
CA LEU A 361 19.67 -13.53 -7.65
C LEU A 361 19.66 -13.15 -9.13
N GLN A 362 18.57 -13.52 -9.83
CA GLN A 362 18.34 -13.00 -11.18
C GLN A 362 17.85 -11.56 -11.10
N GLU A 363 18.22 -10.74 -12.09
CA GLU A 363 17.66 -9.40 -12.23
C GLU A 363 16.14 -9.49 -12.45
N VAL A 364 15.40 -8.73 -11.68
CA VAL A 364 13.94 -8.71 -11.71
C VAL A 364 13.45 -7.99 -12.96
N ALA A 365 12.63 -8.66 -13.77
CA ALA A 365 11.94 -8.06 -14.90
C ALA A 365 10.66 -7.35 -14.44
N ALA A 366 10.82 -6.16 -13.86
CA ALA A 366 9.71 -5.37 -13.34
C ALA A 366 8.77 -4.91 -14.46
N ASN A 367 7.46 -5.07 -14.28
CA ASN A 367 6.45 -4.73 -15.27
C ASN A 367 5.05 -4.55 -14.66
N PHE A 368 4.10 -4.01 -15.46
CA PHE A 368 2.71 -3.84 -15.04
C PHE A 368 1.92 -5.15 -14.94
N ALA A 369 2.26 -6.18 -15.73
CA ALA A 369 1.58 -7.48 -15.65
C ALA A 369 1.73 -8.09 -14.25
N GLY A 370 2.87 -7.87 -13.58
CA GLY A 370 3.14 -8.29 -12.21
C GLY A 370 3.15 -9.81 -12.06
N VAL A 371 2.30 -10.34 -11.19
CA VAL A 371 2.19 -11.77 -10.89
C VAL A 371 0.82 -12.31 -11.27
N LYS A 372 0.75 -13.59 -11.65
CA LYS A 372 -0.52 -14.27 -11.93
C LYS A 372 -1.28 -14.53 -10.63
N GLN A 373 -2.60 -14.57 -10.73
CA GLN A 373 -3.44 -15.01 -9.62
C GLN A 373 -3.14 -16.48 -9.25
N LEU A 374 -2.86 -16.71 -7.98
CA LEU A 374 -2.37 -18.01 -7.49
C LEU A 374 -3.50 -18.99 -7.16
N SER A 375 -4.73 -18.52 -6.98
CA SER A 375 -5.91 -19.34 -6.74
C SER A 375 -7.17 -18.56 -7.10
N ASN A 376 -8.22 -19.29 -7.48
CA ASN A 376 -9.52 -18.67 -7.71
C ASN A 376 -10.10 -18.12 -6.40
N LEU A 377 -10.83 -17.00 -6.50
CA LEU A 377 -11.61 -16.46 -5.42
C LEU A 377 -12.90 -17.28 -5.28
N ASN A 378 -13.25 -17.67 -4.04
CA ASN A 378 -14.52 -18.32 -3.76
C ASN A 378 -15.63 -17.25 -3.52
N PRO A 379 -16.55 -17.02 -4.46
CA PRO A 379 -17.57 -15.99 -4.33
C PRO A 379 -18.70 -16.36 -3.35
N TYR A 380 -18.73 -17.61 -2.88
CA TYR A 380 -19.72 -18.11 -1.92
C TYR A 380 -19.33 -17.84 -0.46
N ASN A 381 -18.09 -17.44 -0.20
CA ASN A 381 -17.70 -16.86 1.08
C ASN A 381 -18.11 -15.39 1.14
N ARG A 382 -18.26 -14.83 2.36
CA ARG A 382 -18.29 -13.39 2.54
C ARG A 382 -16.98 -12.79 2.01
N VAL A 383 -17.08 -11.79 1.15
CA VAL A 383 -15.96 -11.02 0.64
C VAL A 383 -16.18 -9.57 1.03
N GLU A 384 -15.23 -8.98 1.76
CA GLU A 384 -15.26 -7.56 2.08
C GLU A 384 -15.18 -6.75 0.79
N ALA A 385 -15.98 -5.69 0.65
CA ALA A 385 -16.11 -4.96 -0.62
C ALA A 385 -14.83 -4.24 -1.04
N GLU A 386 -14.00 -3.88 -0.07
CA GLU A 386 -12.66 -3.34 -0.28
C GLU A 386 -11.63 -4.41 -0.72
N THR A 387 -12.09 -5.64 -1.00
CA THR A 387 -11.29 -6.68 -1.68
C THR A 387 -11.55 -6.62 -3.17
N PHE A 388 -10.61 -6.12 -3.94
CA PHE A 388 -10.73 -6.05 -5.40
C PHE A 388 -9.37 -6.15 -6.09
N ALA A 389 -9.40 -6.56 -7.35
CA ALA A 389 -8.26 -6.57 -8.25
C ALA A 389 -8.12 -5.22 -8.99
N TRP A 390 -9.27 -4.66 -9.41
CA TRP A 390 -9.35 -3.42 -10.19
C TRP A 390 -10.54 -2.59 -9.73
N ASN A 391 -10.45 -1.28 -9.93
CA ASN A 391 -11.55 -0.37 -9.63
C ASN A 391 -11.63 0.78 -10.64
N GLY A 392 -12.79 1.43 -10.68
CA GLY A 392 -13.05 2.64 -11.45
C GLY A 392 -13.46 3.77 -10.52
N ARG A 393 -12.47 4.48 -9.94
CA ARG A 393 -12.61 5.76 -9.22
C ARG A 393 -13.23 5.71 -7.82
N ILE A 394 -13.38 4.56 -7.20
CA ILE A 394 -13.86 4.45 -5.83
C ILE A 394 -12.77 4.83 -4.81
N LEU A 395 -13.18 5.04 -3.58
CA LEU A 395 -12.31 5.12 -2.40
C LEU A 395 -12.75 4.11 -1.35
N THR A 396 -11.93 3.96 -0.32
CA THR A 396 -12.24 3.18 0.88
C THR A 396 -12.19 4.07 2.11
N GLU A 397 -13.00 3.77 3.10
CA GLU A 397 -12.96 4.43 4.42
C GLU A 397 -13.39 3.46 5.54
N ALA A 398 -13.12 3.84 6.79
CA ALA A 398 -13.45 3.00 7.94
C ALA A 398 -14.95 2.72 8.05
N SER A 399 -15.32 1.44 8.18
CA SER A 399 -16.69 0.97 8.26
C SER A 399 -17.17 0.91 9.72
N SER A 400 -18.41 1.36 9.93
CA SER A 400 -19.15 1.13 11.18
C SER A 400 -20.07 -0.10 11.11
N ALA A 401 -20.02 -0.88 10.03
CA ALA A 401 -20.86 -2.05 9.84
C ALA A 401 -20.59 -3.11 10.93
N PRO A 402 -21.64 -3.66 11.57
CA PRO A 402 -21.47 -4.67 12.60
C PRO A 402 -20.99 -6.01 12.00
N GLY A 403 -20.16 -6.73 12.74
CA GLY A 403 -19.66 -8.06 12.35
C GLY A 403 -18.59 -8.07 11.28
N GLY A 404 -17.99 -6.92 10.97
CA GLY A 404 -16.80 -6.81 10.14
C GLY A 404 -15.51 -7.23 10.86
N PRO A 405 -14.40 -7.38 10.11
CA PRO A 405 -13.07 -7.63 10.68
C PRO A 405 -12.57 -6.44 11.49
N VAL A 406 -11.48 -6.63 12.24
CA VAL A 406 -10.76 -5.53 12.88
C VAL A 406 -10.25 -4.56 11.80
N ASN A 407 -10.44 -3.27 12.00
CA ASN A 407 -10.15 -2.21 11.02
C ASN A 407 -10.91 -2.38 9.70
N ASN A 408 -12.19 -2.82 9.80
CA ASN A 408 -13.06 -2.96 8.65
C ASN A 408 -13.12 -1.66 7.83
N GLN A 409 -13.02 -1.80 6.52
CA GLN A 409 -13.22 -0.71 5.57
C GLN A 409 -14.53 -0.96 4.80
N HIS A 410 -14.95 0.00 4.01
CA HIS A 410 -16.02 -0.14 3.04
C HIS A 410 -15.69 0.68 1.78
N VAL A 411 -16.26 0.28 0.67
CA VAL A 411 -16.18 1.04 -0.59
C VAL A 411 -17.11 2.24 -0.52
N THR A 412 -16.58 3.41 -0.83
CA THR A 412 -17.26 4.71 -0.79
C THR A 412 -16.88 5.58 -2.00
N ASN A 413 -17.36 6.83 -2.03
CA ASN A 413 -17.16 7.77 -3.15
C ASN A 413 -17.69 7.21 -4.48
N ILE A 414 -18.77 6.47 -4.40
CA ILE A 414 -19.41 5.78 -5.52
C ILE A 414 -20.29 6.74 -6.32
N HIS A 415 -19.96 6.92 -7.61
CA HIS A 415 -20.75 7.72 -8.55
C HIS A 415 -21.30 6.84 -9.68
N ASN A 416 -22.21 7.41 -10.48
CA ASN A 416 -22.78 6.68 -11.61
C ASN A 416 -21.69 6.28 -12.63
N GLY A 417 -21.60 4.97 -12.89
CA GLY A 417 -20.63 4.37 -13.80
C GLY A 417 -19.32 3.92 -13.13
N ASP A 418 -19.12 4.17 -11.83
CA ASP A 418 -17.99 3.62 -11.08
C ASP A 418 -18.17 2.13 -10.84
N TRP A 419 -17.09 1.43 -10.53
CA TRP A 419 -17.13 -0.01 -10.38
C TRP A 419 -15.95 -0.53 -9.54
N ILE A 420 -16.12 -1.74 -8.98
CA ILE A 420 -15.03 -2.58 -8.47
C ILE A 420 -15.07 -3.92 -9.20
N ALA A 421 -13.94 -4.61 -9.27
CA ALA A 421 -13.89 -5.93 -9.89
C ALA A 421 -12.93 -6.87 -9.16
N VAL A 422 -13.33 -8.15 -9.06
CA VAL A 422 -12.48 -9.23 -8.56
C VAL A 422 -12.06 -10.13 -9.71
N GLY A 423 -10.81 -10.60 -9.64
CA GLY A 423 -10.25 -11.54 -10.61
C GLY A 423 -10.62 -12.99 -10.28
N ASN A 424 -10.91 -13.78 -11.31
CA ASN A 424 -11.09 -15.24 -11.28
C ASN A 424 -11.95 -15.74 -10.11
N ALA A 425 -13.20 -15.27 -10.00
CA ALA A 425 -14.20 -15.83 -9.10
C ALA A 425 -14.72 -17.16 -9.68
N ASP A 426 -14.64 -18.24 -8.89
CA ASP A 426 -15.04 -19.58 -9.33
C ASP A 426 -16.44 -19.93 -8.86
N PHE A 427 -17.40 -19.91 -9.77
CA PHE A 427 -18.79 -20.27 -9.52
C PHE A 427 -19.07 -21.78 -9.67
N GLY A 428 -18.06 -22.57 -10.08
CA GLY A 428 -18.24 -23.99 -10.36
C GLY A 428 -19.24 -24.28 -11.50
N SER A 429 -19.63 -25.53 -11.64
CA SER A 429 -20.56 -25.95 -12.70
C SER A 429 -22.03 -25.57 -12.43
N GLY A 430 -22.41 -25.38 -11.16
CA GLY A 430 -23.79 -25.06 -10.77
C GLY A 430 -24.14 -23.58 -10.92
N GLY A 431 -23.16 -22.69 -10.82
CA GLY A 431 -23.36 -21.26 -10.79
C GLY A 431 -24.04 -20.73 -9.52
N ALA A 432 -24.23 -19.42 -9.44
CA ALA A 432 -24.89 -18.77 -8.31
C ALA A 432 -26.42 -18.67 -8.52
N ARG A 433 -27.12 -18.64 -7.39
CA ARG A 433 -28.57 -18.41 -7.32
C ARG A 433 -28.91 -16.98 -6.93
N THR A 434 -28.24 -16.43 -5.93
CA THR A 434 -28.46 -15.06 -5.44
C THR A 434 -27.15 -14.33 -5.23
N PHE A 435 -27.25 -13.02 -5.21
CA PHE A 435 -26.21 -12.09 -4.81
C PHE A 435 -26.75 -11.19 -3.70
N LYS A 436 -26.00 -11.06 -2.62
CA LYS A 436 -26.32 -10.16 -1.52
C LYS A 436 -25.16 -9.22 -1.26
N ALA A 437 -25.47 -8.03 -0.79
CA ALA A 437 -24.47 -7.04 -0.34
C ALA A 437 -24.99 -6.29 0.89
N ASN A 438 -24.09 -5.94 1.79
CA ASN A 438 -24.36 -5.04 2.91
C ASN A 438 -24.05 -3.62 2.46
N VAL A 439 -25.07 -2.77 2.43
CA VAL A 439 -25.00 -1.43 1.85
C VAL A 439 -25.55 -0.38 2.81
N ALA A 440 -25.07 0.87 2.68
CA ALA A 440 -25.58 2.02 3.40
C ALA A 440 -25.75 3.19 2.42
N SER A 441 -26.93 3.85 2.42
CA SER A 441 -27.23 4.86 1.42
C SER A 441 -28.18 5.93 1.93
N ALA A 442 -27.90 7.18 1.57
CA ALA A 442 -28.87 8.27 1.68
C ALA A 442 -29.70 8.42 0.38
N LEU A 443 -29.10 8.17 -0.78
CA LEU A 443 -29.69 8.46 -2.11
C LEU A 443 -30.31 7.24 -2.79
N GLY A 444 -29.72 6.06 -2.59
CA GLY A 444 -30.07 4.86 -3.34
C GLY A 444 -29.32 4.74 -4.68
N GLY A 445 -29.53 3.61 -5.36
CA GLY A 445 -28.92 3.31 -6.64
C GLY A 445 -29.05 1.84 -6.99
N LYS A 446 -28.12 1.32 -7.80
CA LYS A 446 -28.10 -0.09 -8.21
C LYS A 446 -26.66 -0.61 -8.25
N ILE A 447 -26.50 -1.89 -7.98
CA ILE A 447 -25.29 -2.67 -8.27
C ILE A 447 -25.63 -3.63 -9.40
N GLU A 448 -25.04 -3.42 -10.57
CA GLU A 448 -25.13 -4.36 -11.70
C GLU A 448 -23.99 -5.36 -11.59
N VAL A 449 -24.32 -6.65 -11.47
CA VAL A 449 -23.32 -7.73 -11.45
C VAL A 449 -23.08 -8.16 -12.89
N ARG A 450 -21.84 -7.97 -13.36
CA ARG A 450 -21.42 -8.26 -14.73
C ARG A 450 -20.20 -9.18 -14.77
N LEU A 451 -20.09 -9.97 -15.83
CA LEU A 451 -18.98 -10.91 -16.01
C LEU A 451 -17.97 -10.37 -17.02
N ASP A 452 -16.68 -10.55 -16.71
CA ASP A 452 -15.50 -10.38 -17.53
C ASP A 452 -15.18 -8.94 -17.97
N SER A 453 -16.12 -8.03 -17.89
CA SER A 453 -15.86 -6.59 -18.08
C SER A 453 -17.00 -5.74 -17.49
N ALA A 454 -16.76 -4.44 -17.31
CA ALA A 454 -17.78 -3.49 -16.85
C ALA A 454 -18.97 -3.36 -17.80
N ASN A 455 -18.79 -3.68 -19.09
CA ASN A 455 -19.84 -3.74 -20.12
C ASN A 455 -20.19 -5.20 -20.50
N GLY A 456 -19.69 -6.17 -19.74
CA GLY A 456 -19.89 -7.59 -20.01
C GLY A 456 -21.32 -8.06 -19.70
N LYS A 457 -21.51 -9.39 -19.76
CA LYS A 457 -22.80 -10.02 -19.52
C LYS A 457 -23.39 -9.63 -18.17
N LEU A 458 -24.55 -8.98 -18.17
CA LEU A 458 -25.33 -8.70 -16.97
C LEU A 458 -25.98 -9.99 -16.46
N VAL A 459 -25.68 -10.38 -15.22
CA VAL A 459 -26.19 -11.60 -14.59
C VAL A 459 -27.19 -11.33 -13.46
N GLY A 460 -27.24 -10.10 -12.97
CA GLY A 460 -28.24 -9.64 -12.01
C GLY A 460 -28.08 -8.15 -11.66
N THR A 461 -29.11 -7.60 -11.05
CA THR A 461 -29.12 -6.19 -10.59
C THR A 461 -29.68 -6.13 -9.18
N LEU A 462 -28.88 -5.61 -8.23
CA LEU A 462 -29.30 -5.33 -6.87
C LEU A 462 -29.79 -3.87 -6.80
N ASN A 463 -31.06 -3.66 -6.46
CA ASN A 463 -31.59 -2.32 -6.21
C ASN A 463 -31.23 -1.91 -4.77
N VAL A 464 -30.49 -0.84 -4.63
CA VAL A 464 -30.08 -0.25 -3.34
C VAL A 464 -31.07 0.87 -2.99
N PRO A 465 -31.97 0.69 -2.01
CA PRO A 465 -32.83 1.77 -1.55
C PRO A 465 -32.06 2.76 -0.68
N SER A 466 -32.63 3.91 -0.38
CA SER A 466 -32.18 4.69 0.77
C SER A 466 -32.34 3.87 2.05
N THR A 467 -31.29 3.79 2.85
CA THR A 467 -31.26 3.10 4.16
C THR A 467 -31.32 4.08 5.33
N GLY A 468 -31.40 5.40 5.03
CA GLY A 468 -31.45 6.46 6.03
C GLY A 468 -30.12 7.15 6.31
N GLY A 469 -29.03 6.76 5.61
CA GLY A 469 -27.73 7.41 5.76
C GLY A 469 -26.57 6.53 5.27
N THR A 470 -25.39 7.15 5.11
CA THR A 470 -24.17 6.49 4.57
C THR A 470 -23.50 5.51 5.53
N GLN A 471 -23.99 5.42 6.77
CA GLN A 471 -23.55 4.44 7.79
C GLN A 471 -24.74 3.65 8.37
N SER A 472 -25.92 3.71 7.71
CA SER A 472 -27.10 2.93 8.09
C SER A 472 -27.13 1.65 7.26
N TRP A 473 -26.47 0.62 7.76
CA TRP A 473 -26.19 -0.62 7.05
C TRP A 473 -27.40 -1.54 6.95
N ARG A 474 -27.59 -2.12 5.76
CA ARG A 474 -28.63 -3.10 5.47
C ARG A 474 -28.16 -4.13 4.46
N GLU A 475 -28.31 -5.42 4.77
CA GLU A 475 -28.12 -6.50 3.79
C GLU A 475 -29.31 -6.56 2.84
N ILE A 476 -29.03 -6.63 1.54
CA ILE A 476 -30.01 -6.69 0.46
C ILE A 476 -29.60 -7.80 -0.49
N GLU A 477 -30.56 -8.50 -1.06
CA GLU A 477 -30.35 -9.66 -1.93
C GLU A 477 -31.13 -9.52 -3.24
N THR A 478 -30.59 -10.10 -4.32
CA THR A 478 -31.23 -10.24 -5.63
C THR A 478 -30.94 -11.59 -6.27
N ALA A 479 -31.83 -12.03 -7.17
CA ALA A 479 -31.62 -13.24 -7.94
C ALA A 479 -30.52 -13.06 -9.00
N ILE A 480 -29.72 -14.12 -9.20
CA ILE A 480 -28.60 -14.17 -10.17
C ILE A 480 -28.74 -15.39 -11.05
N SER A 481 -28.32 -15.28 -12.31
CA SER A 481 -28.29 -16.41 -13.23
C SER A 481 -27.15 -16.31 -14.25
N GLY A 482 -26.69 -17.47 -14.74
CA GLY A 482 -25.71 -17.54 -15.82
C GLY A 482 -24.26 -17.25 -15.41
N THR A 483 -23.87 -17.66 -14.21
CA THR A 483 -22.54 -17.44 -13.60
C THR A 483 -21.72 -18.73 -13.49
N THR A 484 -21.89 -19.73 -14.38
CA THR A 484 -21.13 -20.97 -14.30
C THR A 484 -19.68 -20.79 -14.75
N GLY A 485 -18.74 -21.48 -14.06
CA GLY A 485 -17.32 -21.41 -14.39
C GLY A 485 -16.55 -20.33 -13.64
N VAL A 486 -15.39 -19.98 -14.16
CA VAL A 486 -14.49 -18.96 -13.58
C VAL A 486 -14.59 -17.66 -14.38
N HIS A 487 -14.85 -16.55 -13.70
CA HIS A 487 -15.04 -15.24 -14.30
C HIS A 487 -14.37 -14.14 -13.49
N ASN A 488 -13.97 -13.06 -14.14
CA ASN A 488 -13.83 -11.78 -13.49
C ASN A 488 -15.22 -11.22 -13.20
N VAL A 489 -15.49 -10.77 -11.99
CA VAL A 489 -16.80 -10.22 -11.61
C VAL A 489 -16.67 -8.72 -11.41
N PHE A 490 -17.50 -7.98 -12.14
CA PHE A 490 -17.61 -6.53 -12.07
C PHE A 490 -18.90 -6.13 -11.35
N PHE A 491 -18.77 -5.32 -10.33
CA PHE A 491 -19.90 -4.67 -9.66
C PHE A 491 -19.94 -3.23 -10.14
N VAL A 492 -20.83 -2.95 -11.10
CA VAL A 492 -20.98 -1.62 -11.71
C VAL A 492 -22.07 -0.86 -10.99
N PHE A 493 -21.75 0.32 -10.51
CA PHE A 493 -22.61 1.15 -9.69
C PHE A 493 -23.35 2.17 -10.57
N THR A 494 -24.67 2.26 -10.41
CA THR A 494 -25.50 3.18 -11.20
C THR A 494 -26.49 3.91 -10.32
N GLY A 495 -26.79 5.16 -10.67
CA GLY A 495 -27.74 6.00 -9.95
C GLY A 495 -27.82 7.40 -10.55
N THR A 496 -28.78 8.21 -10.08
CA THR A 496 -29.05 9.56 -10.60
C THR A 496 -28.51 10.69 -9.73
N GLY A 497 -27.93 10.36 -8.55
CA GLY A 497 -27.34 11.36 -7.65
C GLY A 497 -26.01 11.91 -8.18
N THR A 498 -25.64 13.12 -7.76
CA THR A 498 -24.37 13.76 -8.11
C THR A 498 -23.27 13.55 -7.04
N GLY A 499 -23.63 13.04 -5.87
CA GLY A 499 -22.70 12.69 -4.77
C GLY A 499 -22.51 11.19 -4.64
N ASN A 500 -21.93 10.77 -3.52
CA ASN A 500 -21.80 9.35 -3.18
C ASN A 500 -23.20 8.69 -3.14
N LEU A 501 -23.42 7.72 -4.03
CA LEU A 501 -24.71 7.04 -4.16
C LEU A 501 -25.02 6.16 -2.93
N PHE A 502 -24.06 5.34 -2.57
CA PHE A 502 -24.11 4.41 -1.43
C PHE A 502 -22.72 3.91 -1.09
N ASN A 503 -22.61 3.26 0.06
CA ASN A 503 -21.42 2.54 0.52
C ASN A 503 -21.68 1.04 0.47
N VAL A 504 -20.63 0.23 0.26
CA VAL A 504 -20.69 -1.24 0.23
C VAL A 504 -19.65 -1.79 1.19
N ASP A 505 -20.10 -2.59 2.17
CA ASP A 505 -19.25 -3.18 3.21
C ASP A 505 -18.76 -4.59 2.84
N TYR A 506 -19.66 -5.46 2.40
CA TYR A 506 -19.31 -6.78 1.90
C TYR A 506 -20.34 -7.28 0.88
N TRP A 507 -19.97 -8.33 0.17
CA TRP A 507 -20.84 -9.06 -0.72
C TRP A 507 -20.64 -10.57 -0.62
N GLN A 508 -21.63 -11.34 -1.09
CA GLN A 508 -21.60 -12.78 -1.12
C GLN A 508 -22.61 -13.33 -2.13
N PHE A 509 -22.25 -14.41 -2.81
CA PHE A 509 -23.19 -15.20 -3.61
C PHE A 509 -23.66 -16.41 -2.83
N THR A 510 -24.83 -16.98 -3.22
CA THR A 510 -25.28 -18.30 -2.75
C THR A 510 -25.29 -19.30 -3.91
N GLN A 511 -25.02 -20.56 -3.62
CA GLN A 511 -25.06 -21.62 -4.61
C GLN A 511 -26.49 -21.99 -4.99
N ARG A 512 -26.66 -22.56 -6.17
CA ARG A 512 -27.88 -23.22 -6.61
C ARG A 512 -28.07 -24.55 -5.95
#